data_4eee54d76b321bac45977d50a3c0c541
#
_entry.id   4eee54d76b321bac45977d50a3c0c541
#
_cell.length_a   1.000
_cell.length_b   1.000
_cell.length_c   1.000
_cell.angle_alpha   90.00
_cell.angle_beta   90.00
_cell.angle_gamma   90.00
#
_symmetry.space_group_name_H-M   'P 1'
#
loop_
_entity.id
_entity.type
_entity.pdbx_description
1 polymer ?
#
loop_
_entity_poly.entity_id
_entity_poly.type
_entity_poly.pdbx_seq_one_letter_code
_entity_poly.pdbx_strand_id
1 'polypeptide(L)'
;LDEVLVTELGQFGWYQARNILLAGIAIISSAFFSEYVFTAAAVPHRCRIPECGETSKSDIFEPEWITNAIPLTGSGSLESCERFVGLGNGTLDYCPASLFGQAREECEEFVYGLDISVAYDFDLGCRDWVRALSGTVSSVGTLLVLPIIGYISDKFGRKIALVISVFNLALFGVIKAFSVNLTMYMIMQLVHTTLGAGIYSSAFILAAEMVGPKYRVLTSAIQSSLFASGQMVMGLIAWGIQPWRYLMLALYTPCFLMVSYYWLLSESVRWLLSKHKYEEARKVLENVAELNNTTISEKSIAALMSPTENSQPKEDKQSLVLRIIRSPILLRRVCTTPIWWITTIFVYYG
;
A
#
# COMPACT_ATOMS: atom_id res chain seq x y z
N LEU A 1 16.57 29.11 1.88
CA LEU A 1 17.15 27.80 1.59
C LEU A 1 17.28 27.55 0.09
N ASP A 2 16.21 27.80 -0.71
CA ASP A 2 16.26 27.56 -2.16
C ASP A 2 17.37 28.36 -2.85
N GLU A 3 17.58 29.59 -2.43
CA GLU A 3 18.66 30.45 -2.92
C GLU A 3 20.04 29.84 -2.60
N VAL A 4 20.27 29.37 -1.38
CA VAL A 4 21.53 28.74 -0.96
C VAL A 4 21.78 27.44 -1.73
N LEU A 5 20.76 26.65 -2.00
CA LEU A 5 20.87 25.46 -2.85
C LEU A 5 21.21 25.81 -4.31
N VAL A 6 20.76 26.96 -4.80
CA VAL A 6 21.04 27.39 -6.18
C VAL A 6 22.46 27.96 -6.30
N THR A 7 22.90 28.75 -5.30
CA THR A 7 24.14 29.55 -5.39
C THR A 7 25.38 28.86 -4.84
N GLU A 8 25.26 28.09 -3.75
CA GLU A 8 26.41 27.56 -3.02
C GLU A 8 26.48 26.02 -3.02
N LEU A 9 25.41 25.32 -2.62
CA LEU A 9 25.42 23.87 -2.39
C LEU A 9 25.17 23.02 -3.65
N GLY A 10 24.69 23.65 -4.73
CA GLY A 10 24.24 22.95 -5.91
C GLY A 10 22.81 22.38 -5.75
N GLN A 11 22.00 22.48 -6.81
CA GLN A 11 20.60 22.05 -6.78
C GLN A 11 20.45 20.53 -6.79
N PHE A 12 21.47 19.80 -7.26
CA PHE A 12 21.51 18.34 -7.35
C PHE A 12 22.99 17.88 -7.30
N GLY A 13 23.30 16.98 -6.39
CA GLY A 13 24.61 16.40 -6.20
C GLY A 13 24.52 14.96 -5.65
N TRP A 14 25.65 14.41 -5.23
CA TRP A 14 25.71 13.04 -4.71
C TRP A 14 24.85 12.84 -3.45
N TYR A 15 24.79 13.85 -2.57
CA TYR A 15 23.92 13.82 -1.41
C TYR A 15 22.45 13.62 -1.80
N GLN A 16 21.95 14.42 -2.73
CA GLN A 16 20.58 14.34 -3.21
C GLN A 16 20.31 13.02 -3.90
N ALA A 17 21.22 12.56 -4.78
CA ALA A 17 21.07 11.30 -5.50
C ALA A 17 20.98 10.11 -4.54
N ARG A 18 21.85 10.03 -3.53
CA ARG A 18 21.82 8.99 -2.49
C ARG A 18 20.49 8.97 -1.73
N ASN A 19 20.04 10.13 -1.24
CA ASN A 19 18.81 10.21 -0.47
C ASN A 19 17.55 9.93 -1.31
N ILE A 20 17.55 10.35 -2.59
CA ILE A 20 16.46 10.01 -3.53
C ILE A 20 16.43 8.51 -3.81
N LEU A 21 17.59 7.85 -3.95
CA LEU A 21 17.64 6.41 -4.13
C LEU A 21 17.08 5.67 -2.90
N LEU A 22 17.49 6.06 -1.68
CA LEU A 22 16.98 5.46 -0.45
C LEU A 22 15.47 5.69 -0.30
N ALA A 23 14.99 6.91 -0.54
CA ALA A 23 13.56 7.21 -0.56
C ALA A 23 12.83 6.42 -1.65
N GLY A 24 13.47 6.22 -2.81
CA GLY A 24 12.95 5.43 -3.92
C GLY A 24 12.71 3.96 -3.57
N ILE A 25 13.63 3.32 -2.84
CA ILE A 25 13.46 1.95 -2.35
C ILE A 25 12.25 1.87 -1.41
N ALA A 26 12.06 2.85 -0.53
CA ALA A 26 10.88 2.92 0.32
C ALA A 26 9.59 3.12 -0.50
N ILE A 27 9.64 3.91 -1.58
CA ILE A 27 8.50 4.09 -2.49
C ILE A 27 8.16 2.80 -3.24
N ILE A 28 9.17 2.03 -3.68
CA ILE A 28 8.95 0.70 -4.27
C ILE A 28 8.18 -0.20 -3.29
N SER A 29 8.58 -0.23 -2.02
CA SER A 29 7.89 -1.03 -1.01
C SER A 29 6.48 -0.52 -0.68
N SER A 30 6.21 0.78 -0.88
CA SER A 30 4.87 1.33 -0.67
C SER A 30 3.84 0.82 -1.70
N ALA A 31 4.28 0.31 -2.84
CA ALA A 31 3.41 -0.33 -3.82
C ALA A 31 2.83 -1.67 -3.33
N PHE A 32 3.45 -2.29 -2.32
CA PHE A 32 3.03 -3.58 -1.77
C PHE A 32 1.68 -3.52 -1.04
N PHE A 33 1.14 -2.34 -0.74
CA PHE A 33 -0.23 -2.22 -0.24
C PHE A 33 -1.31 -2.74 -1.19
N SER A 34 -0.98 -2.91 -2.46
CA SER A 34 -1.89 -3.48 -3.46
C SER A 34 -1.85 -5.02 -3.50
N GLU A 35 -1.15 -5.68 -2.57
CA GLU A 35 -1.01 -7.16 -2.54
C GLU A 35 -2.35 -7.88 -2.42
N TYR A 36 -3.40 -7.22 -1.90
CA TYR A 36 -4.73 -7.81 -1.82
C TYR A 36 -5.27 -8.27 -3.18
N VAL A 37 -4.80 -7.69 -4.28
CA VAL A 37 -5.14 -8.11 -5.65
C VAL A 37 -4.71 -9.56 -5.90
N PHE A 38 -3.56 -9.96 -5.35
CA PHE A 38 -3.02 -11.32 -5.46
C PHE A 38 -3.48 -12.21 -4.31
N THR A 39 -3.42 -11.71 -3.06
CA THR A 39 -3.75 -12.50 -1.88
C THR A 39 -5.23 -12.84 -1.78
N ALA A 40 -6.13 -11.94 -2.24
CA ALA A 40 -7.57 -12.17 -2.31
C ALA A 40 -8.06 -12.45 -3.74
N ALA A 41 -7.16 -12.97 -4.62
CA ALA A 41 -7.53 -13.34 -5.98
C ALA A 41 -8.62 -14.40 -6.00
N ALA A 42 -9.47 -14.36 -7.04
CA ALA A 42 -10.41 -15.41 -7.31
C ALA A 42 -9.68 -16.70 -7.64
N VAL A 43 -10.08 -17.79 -7.01
CA VAL A 43 -9.62 -19.13 -7.36
C VAL A 43 -10.80 -19.92 -7.94
N PRO A 44 -10.57 -20.80 -8.95
CA PRO A 44 -11.59 -21.69 -9.43
C PRO A 44 -12.13 -22.53 -8.26
N HIS A 45 -13.43 -22.55 -8.11
CA HIS A 45 -14.12 -23.32 -7.07
C HIS A 45 -15.41 -23.88 -7.63
N ARG A 46 -15.88 -24.94 -7.02
CA ARG A 46 -17.15 -25.59 -7.30
C ARG A 46 -17.78 -26.13 -6.02
N CYS A 47 -19.03 -26.48 -6.08
CA CYS A 47 -19.71 -27.18 -5.00
C CYS A 47 -19.01 -28.47 -4.61
N ARG A 48 -18.89 -28.73 -3.31
CA ARG A 48 -18.55 -30.04 -2.79
C ARG A 48 -19.76 -30.96 -2.87
N ILE A 49 -19.54 -32.24 -3.25
CA ILE A 49 -20.56 -33.25 -3.45
C ILE A 49 -20.37 -34.36 -2.42
N PRO A 50 -20.85 -34.22 -1.18
CA PRO A 50 -20.70 -35.23 -0.14
C PRO A 50 -21.32 -36.57 -0.52
N GLU A 51 -22.40 -36.55 -1.31
CA GLU A 51 -23.09 -37.73 -1.82
C GLU A 51 -22.19 -38.63 -2.64
N CYS A 52 -21.16 -38.08 -3.29
CA CYS A 52 -20.14 -38.87 -4.03
C CYS A 52 -18.88 -39.15 -3.18
N GLY A 53 -18.95 -38.97 -1.86
CA GLY A 53 -17.84 -39.30 -0.95
C GLY A 53 -16.76 -38.19 -0.83
N GLU A 54 -17.02 -37.00 -1.34
CA GLU A 54 -16.09 -35.85 -1.14
C GLU A 54 -16.13 -35.38 0.32
N THR A 55 -14.96 -35.22 0.92
CA THR A 55 -14.80 -34.86 2.33
C THR A 55 -13.94 -33.62 2.56
N SER A 56 -13.18 -33.19 1.56
CA SER A 56 -12.18 -32.14 1.69
C SER A 56 -12.35 -31.05 0.61
N LYS A 57 -12.00 -29.82 0.96
CA LYS A 57 -11.93 -28.71 0.00
C LYS A 57 -10.76 -28.82 -1.01
N SER A 58 -9.88 -29.78 -0.82
CA SER A 58 -8.74 -30.13 -1.69
C SER A 58 -8.94 -31.44 -2.46
N ASP A 59 -10.17 -31.98 -2.52
CA ASP A 59 -10.49 -33.13 -3.35
C ASP A 59 -10.26 -32.83 -4.85
N ILE A 60 -10.28 -33.86 -5.69
CA ILE A 60 -10.04 -33.69 -7.13
C ILE A 60 -11.03 -32.70 -7.72
N PHE A 61 -10.51 -31.63 -8.33
CA PHE A 61 -11.36 -30.52 -8.81
C PHE A 61 -12.26 -30.91 -9.98
N GLU A 62 -11.81 -31.77 -10.88
CA GLU A 62 -12.55 -32.24 -12.05
C GLU A 62 -12.58 -33.81 -12.12
N PRO A 63 -13.34 -34.49 -11.24
CA PRO A 63 -13.55 -35.91 -11.41
C PRO A 63 -14.46 -36.19 -12.63
N GLU A 64 -14.37 -37.36 -13.24
CA GLU A 64 -15.10 -37.70 -14.47
C GLU A 64 -16.63 -37.59 -14.35
N TRP A 65 -17.17 -37.77 -13.15
CA TRP A 65 -18.62 -37.72 -12.87
C TRP A 65 -19.15 -36.31 -12.55
N ILE A 66 -18.32 -35.30 -12.52
CA ILE A 66 -18.70 -33.96 -11.99
C ILE A 66 -19.87 -33.32 -12.74
N THR A 67 -19.99 -33.55 -14.04
CA THR A 67 -21.09 -33.07 -14.88
C THR A 67 -22.44 -33.67 -14.53
N ASN A 68 -22.44 -34.80 -13.78
CA ASN A 68 -23.68 -35.43 -13.28
C ASN A 68 -24.24 -34.66 -12.05
N ALA A 69 -23.36 -34.04 -11.26
CA ALA A 69 -23.67 -33.40 -9.99
C ALA A 69 -23.79 -31.86 -10.10
N ILE A 70 -23.06 -31.25 -11.03
CA ILE A 70 -23.01 -29.79 -11.19
C ILE A 70 -23.48 -29.41 -12.60
N PRO A 71 -24.42 -28.46 -12.71
CA PRO A 71 -24.89 -27.98 -14.00
C PRO A 71 -23.77 -27.23 -14.76
N LEU A 72 -23.86 -27.29 -16.09
CA LEU A 72 -23.01 -26.48 -16.94
C LEU A 72 -23.62 -25.09 -17.19
N THR A 73 -22.78 -24.06 -17.20
CA THR A 73 -23.18 -22.72 -17.62
C THR A 73 -23.42 -22.67 -19.13
N GLY A 74 -24.04 -21.61 -19.63
CA GLY A 74 -24.24 -21.43 -21.08
C GLY A 74 -22.96 -21.36 -21.89
N SER A 75 -21.80 -21.14 -21.24
CA SER A 75 -20.47 -21.15 -21.84
C SER A 75 -19.79 -22.54 -21.84
N GLY A 76 -20.43 -23.55 -21.24
CA GLY A 76 -19.89 -24.91 -21.13
C GLY A 76 -18.93 -25.13 -19.94
N SER A 77 -18.74 -24.15 -19.07
CA SER A 77 -18.01 -24.31 -17.81
C SER A 77 -18.93 -24.82 -16.70
N LEU A 78 -18.35 -25.41 -15.65
CA LEU A 78 -19.09 -25.84 -14.46
C LEU A 78 -19.67 -24.60 -13.74
N GLU A 79 -20.89 -24.73 -13.24
CA GLU A 79 -21.49 -23.74 -12.34
C GLU A 79 -20.74 -23.78 -11.00
N SER A 80 -20.39 -22.61 -10.47
CA SER A 80 -19.55 -22.53 -9.27
C SER A 80 -20.34 -22.56 -7.97
N CYS A 81 -21.61 -22.12 -8.01
CA CYS A 81 -22.40 -21.80 -6.81
C CYS A 81 -23.66 -22.65 -6.67
N GLU A 82 -24.01 -23.45 -7.68
CA GLU A 82 -25.18 -24.31 -7.69
C GLU A 82 -24.80 -25.76 -7.99
N ARG A 83 -25.51 -26.70 -7.38
CA ARG A 83 -25.41 -28.11 -7.65
C ARG A 83 -26.80 -28.72 -7.83
N PHE A 84 -26.85 -29.93 -8.39
CA PHE A 84 -28.08 -30.69 -8.39
C PHE A 84 -28.33 -31.34 -7.02
N VAL A 85 -29.62 -31.40 -6.61
CA VAL A 85 -30.02 -32.00 -5.34
C VAL A 85 -29.71 -33.49 -5.36
N GLY A 86 -28.97 -33.97 -4.36
CA GLY A 86 -28.64 -35.40 -4.19
C GLY A 86 -29.86 -36.21 -3.74
N LEU A 87 -30.12 -37.36 -4.39
CA LEU A 87 -31.19 -38.31 -4.09
C LEU A 87 -30.68 -39.62 -3.47
N GLY A 88 -29.34 -39.81 -3.48
CA GLY A 88 -28.73 -41.03 -2.98
C GLY A 88 -27.23 -40.87 -2.77
N ASN A 89 -26.54 -41.91 -2.37
CA ASN A 89 -25.10 -41.92 -2.10
C ASN A 89 -24.34 -42.79 -3.12
N GLY A 90 -23.26 -42.22 -3.64
CA GLY A 90 -22.29 -42.87 -4.49
C GLY A 90 -20.93 -43.01 -3.81
N THR A 91 -19.88 -43.13 -4.62
CA THR A 91 -18.48 -43.17 -4.18
C THR A 91 -17.64 -42.22 -5.05
N LEU A 92 -16.41 -41.91 -4.62
CA LEU A 92 -15.49 -41.06 -5.39
C LEU A 92 -15.23 -41.56 -6.79
N ASP A 93 -15.23 -42.90 -6.98
CA ASP A 93 -14.97 -43.54 -8.28
C ASP A 93 -16.24 -43.74 -9.11
N TYR A 94 -17.42 -43.78 -8.49
CA TYR A 94 -18.69 -44.08 -9.17
C TYR A 94 -19.82 -43.24 -8.63
N CYS A 95 -20.19 -42.18 -9.35
CA CYS A 95 -21.27 -41.26 -9.00
C CYS A 95 -22.17 -40.98 -10.24
N PRO A 96 -23.13 -41.88 -10.55
CA PRO A 96 -23.95 -41.78 -11.76
C PRO A 96 -25.00 -40.66 -11.64
N ALA A 97 -25.47 -40.14 -12.78
CA ALA A 97 -26.45 -39.09 -12.88
C ALA A 97 -27.80 -39.42 -12.20
N SER A 98 -28.12 -40.72 -12.04
CA SER A 98 -29.35 -41.18 -11.37
C SER A 98 -29.40 -40.84 -9.88
N LEU A 99 -28.28 -40.46 -9.27
CA LEU A 99 -28.21 -40.02 -7.86
C LEU A 99 -28.57 -38.56 -7.70
N PHE A 100 -28.86 -37.83 -8.78
CA PHE A 100 -29.16 -36.40 -8.73
C PHE A 100 -30.53 -36.10 -9.36
N GLY A 101 -31.26 -35.17 -8.72
CA GLY A 101 -32.50 -34.61 -9.26
C GLY A 101 -32.23 -33.52 -10.29
N GLN A 102 -33.32 -33.01 -10.89
CA GLN A 102 -33.20 -31.85 -11.79
C GLN A 102 -33.28 -30.50 -11.03
N ALA A 103 -33.65 -30.54 -9.76
CA ALA A 103 -33.72 -29.34 -8.93
C ALA A 103 -32.28 -28.90 -8.57
N ARG A 104 -32.07 -27.58 -8.49
CA ARG A 104 -30.80 -26.97 -8.11
C ARG A 104 -30.87 -26.43 -6.69
N GLU A 105 -29.74 -26.46 -6.01
CA GLU A 105 -29.56 -25.87 -4.69
C GLU A 105 -28.24 -25.11 -4.61
N GLU A 106 -28.18 -24.08 -3.77
CA GLU A 106 -26.96 -23.32 -3.48
C GLU A 106 -26.01 -24.15 -2.62
N CYS A 107 -24.72 -23.96 -2.83
CA CYS A 107 -23.67 -24.68 -2.12
C CYS A 107 -23.25 -23.97 -0.84
N GLU A 108 -23.06 -24.72 0.23
CA GLU A 108 -22.48 -24.23 1.48
C GLU A 108 -20.99 -24.53 1.60
N GLU A 109 -20.50 -25.57 0.93
CA GLU A 109 -19.14 -26.05 0.98
C GLU A 109 -18.57 -26.24 -0.42
N PHE A 110 -17.24 -25.96 -0.56
CA PHE A 110 -16.62 -25.86 -1.86
C PHE A 110 -15.35 -26.73 -1.97
N VAL A 111 -15.08 -27.18 -3.20
CA VAL A 111 -13.80 -27.74 -3.62
C VAL A 111 -13.09 -26.68 -4.47
N TYR A 112 -11.81 -26.47 -4.24
CA TYR A 112 -11.01 -25.45 -4.90
C TYR A 112 -9.97 -26.07 -5.82
N GLY A 113 -9.76 -25.46 -6.98
CA GLY A 113 -8.74 -25.90 -7.92
C GLY A 113 -7.32 -25.48 -7.51
N LEU A 114 -7.18 -24.46 -6.65
CA LEU A 114 -5.89 -23.91 -6.21
C LEU A 114 -5.98 -23.50 -4.74
N ASP A 115 -4.91 -23.74 -3.97
CA ASP A 115 -4.78 -23.43 -2.54
C ASP A 115 -3.95 -22.16 -2.26
N ILE A 116 -4.01 -21.19 -3.18
CA ILE A 116 -3.06 -20.05 -3.22
C ILE A 116 -3.57 -18.76 -2.55
N SER A 117 -4.86 -18.65 -2.25
CA SER A 117 -5.46 -17.39 -1.84
C SER A 117 -6.20 -17.46 -0.50
N VAL A 118 -6.50 -16.27 0.04
CA VAL A 118 -7.37 -16.08 1.20
C VAL A 118 -8.76 -16.70 0.98
N ALA A 119 -9.24 -16.77 -0.28
CA ALA A 119 -10.52 -17.36 -0.63
C ALA A 119 -10.55 -18.86 -0.32
N TYR A 120 -9.44 -19.56 -0.58
CA TYR A 120 -9.29 -20.97 -0.21
C TYR A 120 -9.21 -21.17 1.32
N ASP A 121 -8.36 -20.38 2.00
CA ASP A 121 -8.12 -20.59 3.44
C ASP A 121 -9.37 -20.34 4.29
N PHE A 122 -10.14 -19.32 3.97
CA PHE A 122 -11.32 -18.91 4.73
C PHE A 122 -12.65 -19.29 4.09
N ASP A 123 -12.60 -20.17 3.08
CA ASP A 123 -13.77 -20.75 2.41
C ASP A 123 -14.77 -19.68 1.91
N LEU A 124 -14.27 -18.81 1.02
CA LEU A 124 -15.01 -17.66 0.49
C LEU A 124 -15.66 -17.95 -0.88
N GLY A 125 -15.86 -19.21 -1.24
CA GLY A 125 -16.57 -19.58 -2.46
C GLY A 125 -17.92 -18.88 -2.55
N CYS A 126 -18.27 -18.36 -3.73
CA CYS A 126 -19.51 -17.63 -4.00
C CYS A 126 -19.81 -16.39 -3.13
N ARG A 127 -18.81 -15.92 -2.38
CA ARG A 127 -18.87 -14.69 -1.56
C ARG A 127 -17.95 -13.60 -2.10
N ASP A 128 -18.08 -13.27 -3.38
CA ASP A 128 -17.20 -12.29 -4.05
C ASP A 128 -17.19 -10.93 -3.37
N TRP A 129 -18.29 -10.50 -2.79
CA TRP A 129 -18.37 -9.25 -2.05
C TRP A 129 -17.45 -9.22 -0.82
N VAL A 130 -17.25 -10.37 -0.12
CA VAL A 130 -16.35 -10.47 1.04
C VAL A 130 -14.90 -10.37 0.57
N ARG A 131 -14.58 -10.97 -0.57
CA ARG A 131 -13.27 -10.89 -1.20
C ARG A 131 -12.96 -9.46 -1.62
N ALA A 132 -13.89 -8.78 -2.28
CA ALA A 132 -13.76 -7.36 -2.66
C ALA A 132 -13.65 -6.43 -1.44
N LEU A 133 -14.19 -6.84 -0.28
CA LEU A 133 -14.11 -6.08 0.96
C LEU A 133 -12.66 -5.84 1.41
N SER A 134 -11.72 -6.75 1.11
CA SER A 134 -10.29 -6.56 1.45
C SER A 134 -9.70 -5.31 0.81
N GLY A 135 -10.02 -5.04 -0.47
CA GLY A 135 -9.63 -3.83 -1.18
C GLY A 135 -10.31 -2.57 -0.62
N THR A 136 -11.59 -2.68 -0.27
CA THR A 136 -12.34 -1.57 0.36
C THR A 136 -11.75 -1.19 1.71
N VAL A 137 -11.44 -2.17 2.56
CA VAL A 137 -10.79 -1.97 3.86
C VAL A 137 -9.41 -1.33 3.70
N SER A 138 -8.63 -1.77 2.71
CA SER A 138 -7.35 -1.16 2.37
C SER A 138 -7.49 0.32 1.99
N SER A 139 -8.48 0.65 1.16
CA SER A 139 -8.77 2.02 0.73
C SER A 139 -9.19 2.92 1.90
N VAL A 140 -10.02 2.42 2.80
CA VAL A 140 -10.41 3.13 4.04
C VAL A 140 -9.19 3.39 4.91
N GLY A 141 -8.31 2.39 5.10
CA GLY A 141 -7.06 2.56 5.85
C GLY A 141 -6.16 3.63 5.25
N THR A 142 -6.05 3.67 3.91
CA THR A 142 -5.27 4.68 3.19
C THR A 142 -5.84 6.09 3.36
N LEU A 143 -7.14 6.25 3.45
CA LEU A 143 -7.76 7.55 3.78
C LEU A 143 -7.45 7.98 5.21
N LEU A 144 -7.51 7.04 6.16
CA LEU A 144 -7.26 7.34 7.57
C LEU A 144 -5.79 7.70 7.84
N VAL A 145 -4.85 7.15 7.07
CA VAL A 145 -3.42 7.46 7.28
C VAL A 145 -3.07 8.90 6.96
N LEU A 146 -3.73 9.56 6.01
CA LEU A 146 -3.34 10.88 5.53
C LEU A 146 -3.26 11.94 6.64
N PRO A 147 -4.29 12.14 7.49
CA PRO A 147 -4.19 13.08 8.60
C PRO A 147 -3.20 12.64 9.68
N ILE A 148 -3.09 11.33 9.92
CA ILE A 148 -2.21 10.76 10.95
C ILE A 148 -0.75 11.00 10.56
N ILE A 149 -0.36 10.63 9.35
CA ILE A 149 1.02 10.78 8.90
C ILE A 149 1.41 12.24 8.71
N GLY A 150 0.47 13.10 8.26
CA GLY A 150 0.67 14.54 8.20
C GLY A 150 1.02 15.11 9.57
N TYR A 151 0.25 14.79 10.61
CA TYR A 151 0.53 15.21 11.97
C TYR A 151 1.87 14.70 12.50
N ILE A 152 2.17 13.40 12.30
CA ILE A 152 3.45 12.79 12.73
C ILE A 152 4.61 13.46 12.02
N SER A 153 4.53 13.63 10.71
CA SER A 153 5.55 14.24 9.86
C SER A 153 5.83 15.70 10.25
N ASP A 154 4.79 16.48 10.56
CA ASP A 154 4.95 17.86 10.98
C ASP A 154 5.47 17.99 12.41
N LYS A 155 5.12 17.08 13.31
CA LYS A 155 5.52 17.15 14.72
C LYS A 155 6.91 16.57 14.95
N PHE A 156 7.22 15.40 14.40
CA PHE A 156 8.43 14.62 14.70
C PHE A 156 9.49 14.66 13.59
N GLY A 157 9.11 15.06 12.37
CA GLY A 157 10.00 15.12 11.22
C GLY A 157 9.64 14.12 10.11
N ARG A 158 10.10 14.45 8.90
CA ARG A 158 9.80 13.65 7.69
C ARG A 158 10.47 12.29 7.74
N LYS A 159 11.74 12.24 8.18
CA LYS A 159 12.51 11.01 8.35
C LYS A 159 11.86 10.07 9.37
N ILE A 160 11.49 10.60 10.54
CA ILE A 160 10.87 9.79 11.60
C ILE A 160 9.52 9.25 11.14
N ALA A 161 8.70 10.06 10.47
CA ALA A 161 7.43 9.63 9.90
C ALA A 161 7.62 8.48 8.90
N LEU A 162 8.63 8.57 8.03
CA LEU A 162 8.97 7.51 7.08
C LEU A 162 9.38 6.22 7.80
N VAL A 163 10.28 6.29 8.78
CA VAL A 163 10.77 5.11 9.52
C VAL A 163 9.65 4.43 10.29
N ILE A 164 8.77 5.19 10.96
CA ILE A 164 7.60 4.64 11.66
C ILE A 164 6.67 3.93 10.67
N SER A 165 6.40 4.54 9.51
CA SER A 165 5.53 3.95 8.50
C SER A 165 6.11 2.66 7.93
N VAL A 166 7.42 2.62 7.64
CA VAL A 166 8.11 1.41 7.15
C VAL A 166 8.10 0.29 8.21
N PHE A 167 8.37 0.62 9.47
CA PHE A 167 8.32 -0.36 10.55
C PHE A 167 6.91 -0.95 10.70
N ASN A 168 5.87 -0.11 10.66
CA ASN A 168 4.48 -0.57 10.74
C ASN A 168 4.09 -1.41 9.52
N LEU A 169 4.52 -1.02 8.31
CA LEU A 169 4.34 -1.82 7.10
C LEU A 169 4.88 -3.24 7.30
N ALA A 170 6.15 -3.35 7.70
CA ALA A 170 6.82 -4.63 7.90
C ALA A 170 6.13 -5.44 9.00
N LEU A 171 5.90 -4.84 10.16
CA LEU A 171 5.33 -5.51 11.33
C LEU A 171 3.93 -6.06 11.07
N PHE A 172 3.00 -5.19 10.66
CA PHE A 172 1.61 -5.60 10.46
C PHE A 172 1.43 -6.43 9.19
N GLY A 173 2.27 -6.25 8.17
CA GLY A 173 2.30 -7.12 7.00
C GLY A 173 2.69 -8.55 7.36
N VAL A 174 3.71 -8.74 8.22
CA VAL A 174 4.10 -10.07 8.70
C VAL A 174 3.02 -10.66 9.63
N ILE A 175 2.48 -9.89 10.59
CA ILE A 175 1.42 -10.38 11.49
C ILE A 175 0.20 -10.84 10.68
N LYS A 176 -0.19 -10.12 9.62
CA LYS A 176 -1.32 -10.46 8.77
C LYS A 176 -1.12 -11.82 8.08
N ALA A 177 0.10 -12.22 7.72
CA ALA A 177 0.39 -13.53 7.15
C ALA A 177 0.02 -14.70 8.07
N PHE A 178 -0.04 -14.47 9.39
CA PHE A 178 -0.41 -15.46 10.40
C PHE A 178 -1.89 -15.40 10.81
N SER A 179 -2.74 -14.72 10.04
CA SER A 179 -4.17 -14.66 10.33
C SER A 179 -4.80 -16.05 10.30
N VAL A 180 -5.54 -16.38 11.37
CA VAL A 180 -6.19 -17.69 11.57
C VAL A 180 -7.66 -17.69 11.13
N ASN A 181 -8.26 -16.51 10.97
CA ASN A 181 -9.63 -16.34 10.50
C ASN A 181 -9.79 -15.05 9.69
N LEU A 182 -10.88 -14.97 8.92
CA LEU A 182 -11.18 -13.84 8.05
C LEU A 182 -11.28 -12.51 8.83
N THR A 183 -11.88 -12.53 10.01
CA THR A 183 -12.04 -11.30 10.83
C THR A 183 -10.68 -10.73 11.24
N MET A 184 -9.77 -11.58 11.70
CA MET A 184 -8.39 -11.18 12.01
C MET A 184 -7.68 -10.63 10.77
N TYR A 185 -7.82 -11.30 9.62
CA TYR A 185 -7.24 -10.84 8.37
C TYR A 185 -7.73 -9.43 8.00
N MET A 186 -9.05 -9.18 8.07
CA MET A 186 -9.64 -7.86 7.75
C MET A 186 -9.23 -6.76 8.73
N ILE A 187 -9.18 -7.07 10.02
CA ILE A 187 -8.70 -6.13 11.05
C ILE A 187 -7.22 -5.80 10.81
N MET A 188 -6.39 -6.82 10.56
CA MET A 188 -4.96 -6.61 10.29
C MET A 188 -4.75 -5.86 8.97
N GLN A 189 -5.59 -6.06 7.94
CA GLN A 189 -5.58 -5.29 6.71
C GLN A 189 -5.81 -3.79 6.99
N LEU A 190 -6.83 -3.46 7.80
CA LEU A 190 -7.12 -2.08 8.17
C LEU A 190 -5.95 -1.44 8.96
N VAL A 191 -5.43 -2.14 9.97
CA VAL A 191 -4.32 -1.65 10.81
C VAL A 191 -3.05 -1.47 9.97
N HIS A 192 -2.71 -2.46 9.13
CA HIS A 192 -1.58 -2.44 8.24
C HIS A 192 -1.60 -1.22 7.30
N THR A 193 -2.73 -0.95 6.66
CA THR A 193 -2.86 0.20 5.76
C THR A 193 -2.95 1.53 6.51
N THR A 194 -3.67 1.59 7.64
CA THR A 194 -3.80 2.83 8.42
C THR A 194 -2.48 3.29 9.04
N LEU A 195 -1.61 2.37 9.44
CA LEU A 195 -0.34 2.72 10.11
C LEU A 195 0.87 2.71 9.14
N GLY A 196 0.78 1.99 8.03
CA GLY A 196 1.90 1.79 7.11
C GLY A 196 1.82 2.61 5.81
N ALA A 197 0.63 2.96 5.31
CA ALA A 197 0.48 3.59 3.99
C ALA A 197 1.06 5.02 3.88
N GLY A 198 1.59 5.59 4.96
CA GLY A 198 2.25 6.89 4.97
C GLY A 198 3.64 6.93 4.30
N ILE A 199 4.18 5.80 3.87
CA ILE A 199 5.54 5.71 3.29
C ILE A 199 5.67 6.57 2.05
N TYR A 200 4.74 6.41 1.08
CA TYR A 200 4.79 7.15 -0.17
C TYR A 200 4.81 8.66 0.07
N SER A 201 3.88 9.19 0.84
CA SER A 201 3.78 10.62 1.11
C SER A 201 5.00 11.16 1.87
N SER A 202 5.49 10.44 2.89
CA SER A 202 6.65 10.86 3.68
C SER A 202 7.94 10.85 2.85
N ALA A 203 8.18 9.79 2.06
CA ALA A 203 9.34 9.69 1.19
C ALA A 203 9.31 10.73 0.07
N PHE A 204 8.12 10.95 -0.52
CA PHE A 204 7.91 11.93 -1.58
C PHE A 204 8.21 13.35 -1.10
N ILE A 205 7.67 13.75 0.05
CA ILE A 205 7.90 15.08 0.63
C ILE A 205 9.37 15.23 1.00
N LEU A 206 9.97 14.24 1.69
CA LEU A 206 11.36 14.28 2.10
C LEU A 206 12.29 14.49 0.90
N ALA A 207 12.11 13.73 -0.18
CA ALA A 207 12.94 13.86 -1.37
C ALA A 207 12.72 15.19 -2.11
N ALA A 208 11.48 15.69 -2.18
CA ALA A 208 11.17 16.97 -2.81
C ALA A 208 11.74 18.17 -2.01
N GLU A 209 11.87 18.04 -0.68
CA GLU A 209 12.46 19.06 0.18
C GLU A 209 14.00 19.10 0.13
N MET A 210 14.64 18.02 -0.31
CA MET A 210 16.11 17.92 -0.41
C MET A 210 16.70 18.48 -1.72
N VAL A 211 15.88 18.66 -2.75
CA VAL A 211 16.34 19.12 -4.08
C VAL A 211 16.01 20.60 -4.31
N GLY A 212 16.82 21.24 -5.17
CA GLY A 212 16.54 22.60 -5.63
C GLY A 212 15.31 22.67 -6.55
N PRO A 213 14.75 23.89 -6.75
CA PRO A 213 13.50 24.09 -7.48
C PRO A 213 13.48 23.47 -8.88
N LYS A 214 14.60 23.53 -9.60
CA LYS A 214 14.76 23.01 -10.97
C LYS A 214 14.53 21.50 -11.06
N TYR A 215 14.93 20.76 -10.02
CA TYR A 215 14.89 19.28 -10.05
C TYR A 215 13.67 18.67 -9.34
N ARG A 216 12.80 19.47 -8.73
CA ARG A 216 11.60 18.97 -8.02
C ARG A 216 10.67 18.17 -8.92
N VAL A 217 10.39 18.68 -10.11
CA VAL A 217 9.49 18.01 -11.07
C VAL A 217 10.11 16.67 -11.51
N LEU A 218 11.40 16.67 -11.83
CA LEU A 218 12.12 15.45 -12.22
C LEU A 218 12.12 14.42 -11.08
N THR A 219 12.42 14.84 -9.86
CA THR A 219 12.39 13.97 -8.67
C THR A 219 11.02 13.36 -8.45
N SER A 220 9.96 14.16 -8.59
CA SER A 220 8.58 13.67 -8.48
C SER A 220 8.23 12.64 -9.56
N ALA A 221 8.66 12.87 -10.80
CA ALA A 221 8.45 11.93 -11.89
C ALA A 221 9.21 10.61 -11.67
N ILE A 222 10.47 10.68 -11.20
CA ILE A 222 11.27 9.49 -10.84
C ILE A 222 10.57 8.68 -9.74
N GLN A 223 10.07 9.34 -8.69
CA GLN A 223 9.39 8.66 -7.58
C GLN A 223 8.09 7.98 -8.01
N SER A 224 7.30 8.61 -8.87
CA SER A 224 6.08 8.01 -9.44
C SER A 224 6.42 6.80 -10.32
N SER A 225 7.51 6.87 -11.10
CA SER A 225 7.99 5.74 -11.90
C SER A 225 8.49 4.59 -11.03
N LEU A 226 9.15 4.89 -9.90
CA LEU A 226 9.59 3.88 -8.93
C LEU A 226 8.40 3.20 -8.23
N PHE A 227 7.34 3.92 -7.94
CA PHE A 227 6.10 3.33 -7.42
C PHE A 227 5.50 2.32 -8.41
N ALA A 228 5.38 2.70 -9.69
CA ALA A 228 4.91 1.80 -10.75
C ALA A 228 5.84 0.58 -10.90
N SER A 229 7.16 0.78 -10.83
CA SER A 229 8.13 -0.32 -10.82
C SER A 229 7.95 -1.26 -9.62
N GLY A 230 7.56 -0.71 -8.46
CA GLY A 230 7.22 -1.48 -7.27
C GLY A 230 6.04 -2.42 -7.49
N GLN A 231 5.00 -1.98 -8.21
CA GLN A 231 3.88 -2.84 -8.59
C GLN A 231 4.32 -3.97 -9.52
N MET A 232 5.23 -3.69 -10.47
CA MET A 232 5.80 -4.73 -11.34
C MET A 232 6.60 -5.76 -10.54
N VAL A 233 7.46 -5.30 -9.61
CA VAL A 233 8.25 -6.17 -8.71
C VAL A 233 7.32 -7.04 -7.88
N MET A 234 6.27 -6.47 -7.30
CA MET A 234 5.26 -7.21 -6.54
C MET A 234 4.61 -8.30 -7.39
N GLY A 235 4.21 -7.98 -8.63
CA GLY A 235 3.63 -8.94 -9.57
C GLY A 235 4.58 -10.10 -9.91
N LEU A 236 5.88 -9.81 -10.11
CA LEU A 236 6.90 -10.83 -10.35
C LEU A 236 7.10 -11.74 -9.13
N ILE A 237 7.13 -11.18 -7.93
CA ILE A 237 7.21 -11.96 -6.69
C ILE A 237 5.97 -12.85 -6.53
N ALA A 238 4.77 -12.29 -6.78
CA ALA A 238 3.50 -13.02 -6.70
C ALA A 238 3.41 -14.15 -7.75
N TRP A 239 4.01 -13.98 -8.92
CA TRP A 239 4.10 -15.03 -9.92
C TRP A 239 5.01 -16.19 -9.48
N GLY A 240 6.13 -15.88 -8.80
CA GLY A 240 7.05 -16.89 -8.28
C GLY A 240 6.62 -17.55 -6.98
N ILE A 241 5.89 -16.80 -6.11
CA ILE A 241 5.46 -17.27 -4.79
C ILE A 241 3.93 -17.16 -4.73
N GLN A 242 3.25 -18.22 -5.16
CA GLN A 242 1.80 -18.23 -5.29
C GLN A 242 1.04 -18.29 -3.95
N PRO A 243 1.44 -19.11 -2.91
CA PRO A 243 0.71 -19.14 -1.64
C PRO A 243 0.74 -17.78 -0.92
N TRP A 244 -0.42 -17.21 -0.66
CA TRP A 244 -0.57 -15.85 -0.15
C TRP A 244 0.22 -15.56 1.15
N ARG A 245 0.33 -16.54 2.05
CA ARG A 245 1.08 -16.37 3.32
C ARG A 245 2.56 -16.18 3.06
N TYR A 246 3.15 -17.00 2.19
CA TYR A 246 4.57 -16.89 1.81
C TYR A 246 4.83 -15.65 0.98
N LEU A 247 3.89 -15.27 0.11
CA LEU A 247 3.97 -14.01 -0.63
C LEU A 247 4.07 -12.83 0.33
N MET A 248 3.22 -12.76 1.35
CA MET A 248 3.25 -11.70 2.34
C MET A 248 4.57 -11.66 3.13
N LEU A 249 5.06 -12.82 3.57
CA LEU A 249 6.36 -12.90 4.25
C LEU A 249 7.50 -12.44 3.34
N ALA A 250 7.49 -12.83 2.06
CA ALA A 250 8.52 -12.44 1.10
C ALA A 250 8.51 -10.93 0.82
N LEU A 251 7.33 -10.28 0.79
CA LEU A 251 7.19 -8.85 0.56
C LEU A 251 7.58 -8.01 1.79
N TYR A 252 7.15 -8.42 2.98
CA TYR A 252 7.24 -7.55 4.16
C TYR A 252 8.45 -7.83 5.06
N THR A 253 8.98 -9.05 5.09
CA THR A 253 10.18 -9.34 5.92
C THR A 253 11.41 -8.51 5.51
N PRO A 254 11.73 -8.34 4.20
CA PRO A 254 12.85 -7.48 3.81
C PRO A 254 12.67 -6.01 4.19
N CYS A 255 11.43 -5.54 4.35
CA CYS A 255 11.15 -4.16 4.72
C CYS A 255 11.66 -3.79 6.11
N PHE A 256 11.90 -4.75 7.01
CA PHE A 256 12.55 -4.47 8.29
C PHE A 256 13.96 -3.88 8.14
N LEU A 257 14.68 -4.21 7.06
CA LEU A 257 16.00 -3.63 6.79
C LEU A 257 15.92 -2.11 6.61
N MET A 258 14.79 -1.59 6.12
CA MET A 258 14.61 -0.15 5.93
C MET A 258 14.44 0.63 7.24
N VAL A 259 14.28 -0.03 8.39
CA VAL A 259 14.34 0.63 9.69
C VAL A 259 15.72 1.28 9.91
N SER A 260 16.78 0.75 9.27
CA SER A 260 18.12 1.35 9.24
C SER A 260 18.14 2.76 8.63
N TYR A 261 17.09 3.19 7.92
CA TYR A 261 16.95 4.55 7.40
C TYR A 261 16.96 5.62 8.50
N TYR A 262 16.68 5.23 9.75
CA TYR A 262 16.87 6.11 10.89
C TYR A 262 18.30 6.67 10.98
N TRP A 263 19.29 5.86 10.58
CA TRP A 263 20.70 6.28 10.59
C TRP A 263 21.21 6.74 9.22
N LEU A 264 20.65 6.21 8.14
CA LEU A 264 21.13 6.45 6.78
C LEU A 264 20.60 7.74 6.15
N LEU A 265 19.33 8.12 6.46
CA LEU A 265 18.70 9.31 5.92
C LEU A 265 18.94 10.52 6.84
N SER A 266 19.12 11.67 6.22
CA SER A 266 19.10 12.96 6.91
C SER A 266 17.68 13.50 7.01
N GLU A 267 17.41 14.32 8.03
CA GLU A 267 16.13 15.01 8.15
C GLU A 267 16.07 16.19 7.15
N SER A 268 14.85 16.63 6.84
CA SER A 268 14.64 17.80 5.98
C SER A 268 15.15 19.07 6.64
N VAL A 269 16.05 19.79 5.96
CA VAL A 269 16.55 21.11 6.42
C VAL A 269 15.40 22.10 6.55
N ARG A 270 14.39 22.04 5.66
CA ARG A 270 13.21 22.90 5.72
C ARG A 270 12.42 22.68 7.02
N TRP A 271 12.24 21.42 7.40
CA TRP A 271 11.55 21.06 8.63
C TRP A 271 12.37 21.50 9.86
N LEU A 272 13.68 21.25 9.88
CA LEU A 272 14.56 21.66 10.98
C LEU A 272 14.52 23.18 11.22
N LEU A 273 14.59 23.96 10.15
CA LEU A 273 14.47 25.42 10.23
C LEU A 273 13.08 25.86 10.72
N SER A 274 12.01 25.21 10.27
CA SER A 274 10.64 25.51 10.72
C SER A 274 10.40 25.18 12.20
N LYS A 275 11.21 24.28 12.76
CA LYS A 275 11.17 23.91 14.20
C LYS A 275 12.24 24.60 15.03
N HIS A 276 12.94 25.59 14.47
CA HIS A 276 14.02 26.33 15.12
C HIS A 276 15.18 25.45 15.64
N LYS A 277 15.38 24.27 15.00
CA LYS A 277 16.47 23.32 15.30
C LYS A 277 17.72 23.68 14.48
N TYR A 278 18.27 24.85 14.74
CA TYR A 278 19.33 25.44 13.92
C TYR A 278 20.63 24.64 13.92
N GLU A 279 21.03 24.08 15.06
CA GLU A 279 22.24 23.27 15.18
C GLU A 279 22.15 21.97 14.36
N GLU A 280 20.98 21.32 14.37
CA GLU A 280 20.75 20.12 13.55
C GLU A 280 20.73 20.48 12.05
N ALA A 281 20.11 21.62 11.70
CA ALA A 281 20.07 22.12 10.32
C ALA A 281 21.47 22.44 9.80
N ARG A 282 22.34 23.07 10.62
CA ARG A 282 23.73 23.36 10.31
C ARG A 282 24.50 22.07 9.97
N LYS A 283 24.42 21.06 10.82
CA LYS A 283 25.09 19.77 10.60
C LYS A 283 24.65 19.10 9.29
N VAL A 284 23.37 19.17 8.96
CA VAL A 284 22.87 18.62 7.69
C VAL A 284 23.42 19.42 6.50
N LEU A 285 23.46 20.75 6.57
CA LEU A 285 23.99 21.60 5.51
C LEU A 285 25.50 21.39 5.29
N GLU A 286 26.27 21.25 6.36
CA GLU A 286 27.69 20.91 6.32
C GLU A 286 27.93 19.55 5.66
N ASN A 287 27.14 18.53 6.00
CA ASN A 287 27.18 17.22 5.38
C ASN A 287 26.79 17.25 3.87
N VAL A 288 25.83 18.11 3.49
CA VAL A 288 25.49 18.34 2.08
C VAL A 288 26.70 18.93 1.34
N ALA A 289 27.35 19.95 1.92
CA ALA A 289 28.52 20.60 1.33
C ALA A 289 29.69 19.63 1.16
N GLU A 290 29.98 18.82 2.19
CA GLU A 290 31.05 17.81 2.16
C GLU A 290 30.81 16.76 1.08
N LEU A 291 29.61 16.15 1.04
CA LEU A 291 29.28 15.09 0.07
C LEU A 291 29.18 15.59 -1.38
N ASN A 292 28.82 16.85 -1.57
CA ASN A 292 28.75 17.47 -2.90
C ASN A 292 30.08 18.13 -3.32
N ASN A 293 31.13 18.08 -2.49
CA ASN A 293 32.40 18.80 -2.70
C ASN A 293 32.19 20.30 -2.96
N THR A 294 31.31 20.92 -2.20
CA THR A 294 30.99 22.36 -2.25
C THR A 294 31.29 23.02 -0.90
N THR A 295 31.23 24.33 -0.84
CA THR A 295 31.40 25.07 0.41
C THR A 295 30.17 25.95 0.64
N ILE A 296 29.73 26.02 1.89
CA ILE A 296 28.69 26.93 2.31
C ILE A 296 29.33 28.09 3.11
N SER A 297 28.92 29.32 2.84
CA SER A 297 29.45 30.47 3.56
C SER A 297 28.80 30.61 4.94
N GLU A 298 29.60 31.03 5.96
CA GLU A 298 29.05 31.30 7.29
C GLU A 298 27.99 32.42 7.25
N LYS A 299 28.07 33.33 6.29
CA LYS A 299 27.06 34.39 6.07
C LYS A 299 25.71 33.80 5.66
N SER A 300 25.71 32.80 4.75
CA SER A 300 24.50 32.10 4.31
C SER A 300 23.91 31.25 5.43
N ILE A 301 24.75 30.58 6.21
CA ILE A 301 24.31 29.85 7.41
C ILE A 301 23.66 30.81 8.41
N ALA A 302 24.31 31.91 8.74
CA ALA A 302 23.76 32.91 9.66
C ALA A 302 22.44 33.52 9.15
N ALA A 303 22.34 33.78 7.84
CA ALA A 303 21.11 34.30 7.24
C ALA A 303 19.95 33.29 7.30
N LEU A 304 20.21 31.99 7.16
CA LEU A 304 19.20 30.94 7.32
C LEU A 304 18.75 30.73 8.77
N MET A 305 19.65 31.01 9.72
CA MET A 305 19.42 30.83 11.16
C MET A 305 18.92 32.08 11.88
N SER A 306 19.08 33.27 11.26
CA SER A 306 18.52 34.49 11.83
C SER A 306 17.00 34.43 11.77
N PRO A 307 16.30 34.65 12.91
CA PRO A 307 14.86 34.81 12.90
C PRO A 307 14.52 36.00 12.00
N THR A 308 13.82 35.74 10.90
CA THR A 308 13.27 36.86 10.11
C THR A 308 12.27 37.58 11.02
N GLU A 309 12.58 38.79 11.46
CA GLU A 309 11.76 39.61 12.38
C GLU A 309 10.29 39.76 11.93
N ASN A 310 10.03 39.51 10.66
CA ASN A 310 8.69 39.51 10.07
C ASN A 310 7.98 38.15 10.06
N SER A 311 8.58 37.08 10.60
CA SER A 311 8.02 35.71 10.62
C SER A 311 7.64 35.24 12.02
N GLN A 312 7.33 36.13 12.96
CA GLN A 312 6.46 35.69 14.05
C GLN A 312 5.10 35.37 13.44
N PRO A 313 4.72 34.09 13.31
CA PRO A 313 3.35 33.78 13.05
C PRO A 313 2.66 34.36 14.32
N LYS A 314 1.90 35.43 14.19
CA LYS A 314 0.82 35.66 15.13
C LYS A 314 0.14 34.30 15.20
N GLU A 315 0.19 33.67 16.38
CA GLU A 315 -0.62 32.51 16.69
C GLU A 315 -2.09 32.92 16.49
N ASP A 316 -2.48 32.84 15.22
CA ASP A 316 -3.85 33.05 14.86
C ASP A 316 -4.52 31.72 15.26
N LYS A 317 -5.07 31.71 16.47
CA LYS A 317 -5.82 30.56 17.06
C LYS A 317 -7.05 30.18 16.23
N GLN A 318 -7.19 30.72 15.02
CA GLN A 318 -8.26 30.33 14.10
C GLN A 318 -7.99 28.94 13.55
N SER A 319 -8.98 28.07 13.66
CA SER A 319 -8.85 26.72 13.09
C SER A 319 -8.50 26.81 11.60
N LEU A 320 -7.63 25.93 11.14
CA LEU A 320 -7.19 25.83 9.74
C LEU A 320 -8.40 25.81 8.76
N VAL A 321 -9.47 25.15 9.16
CA VAL A 321 -10.74 25.06 8.42
C VAL A 321 -11.36 26.44 8.20
N LEU A 322 -11.40 27.27 9.24
CA LEU A 322 -11.97 28.63 9.14
C LEU A 322 -11.13 29.52 8.20
N ARG A 323 -9.81 29.33 8.18
CA ARG A 323 -8.89 30.06 7.30
C ARG A 323 -9.06 29.66 5.83
N ILE A 324 -9.29 28.34 5.55
CA ILE A 324 -9.59 27.84 4.21
C ILE A 324 -10.92 28.41 3.72
N ILE A 325 -11.97 28.36 4.54
CA ILE A 325 -13.31 28.85 4.17
C ILE A 325 -13.30 30.37 3.89
N ARG A 326 -12.52 31.15 4.64
CA ARG A 326 -12.43 32.60 4.45
C ARG A 326 -11.60 33.02 3.24
N SER A 327 -10.75 32.15 2.69
CA SER A 327 -9.94 32.45 1.52
C SER A 327 -10.53 31.81 0.27
N PRO A 328 -11.14 32.58 -0.66
CA PRO A 328 -11.77 32.02 -1.86
C PRO A 328 -10.77 31.29 -2.77
N ILE A 329 -9.50 31.71 -2.77
CA ILE A 329 -8.42 31.07 -3.53
C ILE A 329 -8.09 29.70 -2.94
N LEU A 330 -7.93 29.60 -1.62
CA LEU A 330 -7.65 28.32 -0.94
C LEU A 330 -8.85 27.38 -1.04
N LEU A 331 -10.06 27.88 -0.83
CA LEU A 331 -11.29 27.09 -0.96
C LEU A 331 -11.44 26.50 -2.37
N ARG A 332 -11.23 27.31 -3.40
CA ARG A 332 -11.27 26.85 -4.79
C ARG A 332 -10.24 25.72 -5.03
N ARG A 333 -8.99 25.88 -4.57
CA ARG A 333 -7.94 24.85 -4.72
C ARG A 333 -8.31 23.55 -3.98
N VAL A 334 -8.78 23.67 -2.74
CA VAL A 334 -9.18 22.51 -1.93
C VAL A 334 -10.38 21.79 -2.54
N CYS A 335 -11.31 22.48 -3.18
CA CYS A 335 -12.46 21.86 -3.85
C CYS A 335 -12.13 21.29 -5.24
N THR A 336 -11.28 21.96 -6.03
CA THR A 336 -10.98 21.51 -7.39
C THR A 336 -10.01 20.33 -7.44
N THR A 337 -9.04 20.26 -6.51
CA THR A 337 -8.06 19.16 -6.49
C THR A 337 -8.69 17.77 -6.31
N PRO A 338 -9.62 17.55 -5.36
CA PRO A 338 -10.31 16.26 -5.23
C PRO A 338 -11.12 15.87 -6.47
N ILE A 339 -11.78 16.84 -7.13
CA ILE A 339 -12.54 16.58 -8.34
C ILE A 339 -11.63 16.06 -9.45
N TRP A 340 -10.46 16.67 -9.64
CA TRP A 340 -9.45 16.21 -10.59
C TRP A 340 -8.99 14.78 -10.27
N TRP A 341 -8.69 14.48 -9.01
CA TRP A 341 -8.26 13.15 -8.57
C TRP A 341 -9.36 12.11 -8.76
N ILE A 342 -10.60 12.42 -8.38
CA ILE A 342 -11.75 11.53 -8.57
C ILE A 342 -11.95 11.22 -10.06
N THR A 343 -11.93 12.24 -10.93
CA THR A 343 -12.08 12.06 -12.38
C THR A 343 -10.97 11.17 -12.94
N THR A 344 -9.70 11.42 -12.55
CA THR A 344 -8.56 10.63 -13.03
C THR A 344 -8.66 9.17 -12.60
N ILE A 345 -9.05 8.93 -11.33
CA ILE A 345 -9.22 7.57 -10.79
C ILE A 345 -10.35 6.84 -11.50
N PHE A 346 -11.49 7.48 -11.73
CA PHE A 346 -12.60 6.87 -12.48
C PHE A 346 -12.24 6.53 -13.93
N VAL A 347 -11.44 7.36 -14.59
CA VAL A 347 -10.99 7.08 -15.97
C VAL A 347 -9.94 5.96 -16.00
N TYR A 348 -9.14 5.82 -14.94
CA TYR A 348 -8.04 4.85 -14.92
C TYR A 348 -8.45 3.47 -14.40
N TYR A 349 -9.38 3.39 -13.47
CA TYR A 349 -9.79 2.15 -12.80
C TYR A 349 -11.26 1.73 -13.11
N GLY A 350 -12.06 2.59 -13.72
CA GLY A 350 -13.42 2.29 -14.17
C GLY A 350 -13.43 1.76 -15.57
#